data_1569429523bc29373b8bf82c1a9ecff7
#
_entry.id   1569429523bc29373b8bf82c1a9ecff7
#
_cell.length_a   1.000
_cell.length_b   1.000
_cell.length_c   1.000
_cell.angle_alpha   90.00
_cell.angle_beta   90.00
_cell.angle_gamma   90.00
#
_symmetry.space_group_name_H-M   'P 1'
#
loop_
_entity.id
_entity.type
_entity.pdbx_description
1 polymer ?
#
loop_
_entity_poly.entity_id
_entity_poly.type
_entity_poly.pdbx_seq_one_letter_code
_entity_poly.pdbx_strand_id
1 'polypeptide(L)'
;HLDGLVVVPVAFSLFKKGILAHLLKEKTTNLTQLTEEFKANEGYLNVALRVLASQGFLKYEVDNKSGSVTISILPNSEFAFSLVPIYEDTFQLLTQTSVFTANKMDSDSITLLEPILKKFTENYHIHFEEDENLRTIQEQMLTHIEGYLVGPIVVNLGMTGMFHKYFMESSFRADEFHKHPEAFTKILDFFVHLGWFSKKNDNYQFTEDGFFFAKRASAYGVTVSYLPMFKHIDSLLFGNASELRNIAKNEDEIHVNREMNVWGSGGAHATYFKVIDDIIIELFNKPIAEQPKGILDMGCGNGAFLQHIFEVIERQTIRGKMLDEYPLFLVGA
;
A
#
# COMPACT_ATOMS: atom_id res chain seq x y z
N HIS A 1 -4.82 7.26 -5.44
CA HIS A 1 -5.44 6.51 -4.32
C HIS A 1 -4.41 5.94 -3.34
N LEU A 2 -3.45 5.14 -3.80
CA LEU A 2 -2.46 4.50 -2.91
C LEU A 2 -1.56 5.49 -2.18
N ASP A 3 -1.36 6.67 -2.72
CA ASP A 3 -0.52 7.71 -2.12
C ASP A 3 -0.95 8.05 -0.69
N GLY A 4 -2.26 8.04 -0.42
CA GLY A 4 -2.82 8.30 0.90
C GLY A 4 -2.26 7.40 2.00
N LEU A 5 -1.94 6.13 1.69
CA LEU A 5 -1.35 5.19 2.65
C LEU A 5 -0.02 5.68 3.23
N VAL A 6 0.72 6.49 2.46
CA VAL A 6 2.02 7.04 2.84
C VAL A 6 1.90 8.50 3.23
N VAL A 7 1.14 9.29 2.45
CA VAL A 7 1.00 10.74 2.66
C VAL A 7 0.36 11.07 3.99
N VAL A 8 -0.74 10.38 4.35
CA VAL A 8 -1.47 10.63 5.61
C VAL A 8 -0.56 10.50 6.84
N PRO A 9 0.10 9.37 7.11
CA PRO A 9 0.95 9.23 8.29
C PRO A 9 2.17 10.16 8.25
N VAL A 10 2.78 10.36 7.09
CA VAL A 10 3.95 11.23 6.93
C VAL A 10 3.59 12.69 7.18
N ALA A 11 2.59 13.23 6.47
CA ALA A 11 2.21 14.63 6.59
C ALA A 11 1.75 14.97 8.02
N PHE A 12 0.93 14.10 8.63
CA PHE A 12 0.44 14.34 9.99
C PHE A 12 1.55 14.26 11.05
N SER A 13 2.50 13.32 10.91
CA SER A 13 3.68 13.24 11.80
C SER A 13 4.55 14.50 11.70
N LEU A 14 4.84 14.99 10.48
CA LEU A 14 5.59 16.23 10.27
C LEU A 14 4.84 17.46 10.81
N PHE A 15 3.50 17.49 10.67
CA PHE A 15 2.64 18.52 11.23
C PHE A 15 2.73 18.57 12.77
N LYS A 16 2.51 17.44 13.43
CA LYS A 16 2.60 17.30 14.90
C LYS A 16 3.96 17.74 15.44
N LYS A 17 5.03 17.41 14.72
CA LYS A 17 6.40 17.77 15.11
C LYS A 17 6.70 19.26 14.92
N GLY A 18 5.86 20.01 14.19
CA GLY A 18 6.05 21.42 13.90
C GLY A 18 6.94 21.70 12.68
N ILE A 19 7.34 20.67 11.93
CA ILE A 19 8.19 20.84 10.73
C ILE A 19 7.45 21.62 9.66
N LEU A 20 6.15 21.37 9.44
CA LEU A 20 5.38 22.10 8.43
C LEU A 20 5.28 23.60 8.77
N ALA A 21 5.08 23.94 10.04
CA ALA A 21 5.06 25.34 10.50
C ALA A 21 6.44 26.01 10.34
N HIS A 22 7.51 25.28 10.64
CA HIS A 22 8.88 25.77 10.42
C HIS A 22 9.14 26.05 8.93
N LEU A 23 8.75 25.14 8.02
CA LEU A 23 8.90 25.34 6.58
C LEU A 23 8.13 26.57 6.09
N LEU A 24 6.91 26.80 6.58
CA LEU A 24 6.15 28.01 6.25
C LEU A 24 6.80 29.29 6.73
N LYS A 25 7.49 29.26 7.86
CA LYS A 25 8.21 30.39 8.44
C LYS A 25 9.50 30.69 7.66
N GLU A 26 10.35 29.70 7.46
CA GLU A 26 11.68 29.86 6.86
C GLU A 26 11.65 29.98 5.32
N LYS A 27 10.54 29.53 4.68
CA LYS A 27 10.31 29.50 3.22
C LYS A 27 11.25 28.58 2.45
N THR A 28 12.51 28.55 2.81
CA THR A 28 13.57 27.68 2.23
C THR A 28 14.52 27.24 3.33
N THR A 29 14.89 25.97 3.33
CA THR A 29 15.84 25.38 4.27
C THR A 29 16.54 24.20 3.61
N ASN A 30 17.50 23.57 4.29
CA ASN A 30 18.13 22.34 3.81
C ASN A 30 17.86 21.16 4.75
N LEU A 31 18.06 19.96 4.23
CA LEU A 31 17.79 18.72 4.96
C LEU A 31 18.59 18.62 6.26
N THR A 32 19.88 18.99 6.22
CA THR A 32 20.78 18.91 7.39
C THR A 32 20.28 19.80 8.52
N GLN A 33 19.91 21.06 8.21
CA GLN A 33 19.35 21.98 9.21
C GLN A 33 18.08 21.44 9.85
N LEU A 34 17.14 20.91 9.05
CA LEU A 34 15.92 20.29 9.57
C LEU A 34 16.23 19.09 10.46
N THR A 35 17.18 18.26 10.03
CA THR A 35 17.61 17.07 10.78
C THR A 35 18.16 17.45 12.15
N GLU A 36 19.02 18.45 12.22
CA GLU A 36 19.63 18.92 13.46
C GLU A 36 18.61 19.60 14.39
N GLU A 37 17.78 20.50 13.86
CA GLU A 37 16.82 21.27 14.63
C GLU A 37 15.74 20.38 15.25
N PHE A 38 15.19 19.44 14.48
CA PHE A 38 14.12 18.55 14.93
C PHE A 38 14.61 17.21 15.50
N LYS A 39 15.94 17.00 15.55
CA LYS A 39 16.59 15.74 15.97
C LYS A 39 15.99 14.54 15.23
N ALA A 40 15.86 14.69 13.91
CA ALA A 40 15.24 13.70 13.05
C ALA A 40 16.27 12.69 12.52
N ASN A 41 15.80 11.53 12.10
CA ASN A 41 16.57 10.58 11.31
C ASN A 41 16.66 11.08 9.86
N GLU A 42 17.81 11.53 9.43
CA GLU A 42 18.02 12.20 8.13
C GLU A 42 17.45 11.39 6.95
N GLY A 43 17.74 10.09 6.88
CA GLY A 43 17.27 9.25 5.77
C GLY A 43 15.74 9.15 5.71
N TYR A 44 15.08 8.98 6.84
CA TYR A 44 13.63 8.91 6.89
C TYR A 44 12.99 10.29 6.69
N LEU A 45 13.55 11.36 7.24
CA LEU A 45 13.08 12.72 6.99
C LEU A 45 13.23 13.08 5.51
N ASN A 46 14.34 12.71 4.88
CA ASN A 46 14.55 12.91 3.45
C ASN A 46 13.43 12.26 2.61
N VAL A 47 13.10 11.00 2.90
CA VAL A 47 11.99 10.31 2.20
C VAL A 47 10.65 10.99 2.48
N ALA A 48 10.38 11.37 3.73
CA ALA A 48 9.15 12.06 4.11
C ALA A 48 8.95 13.39 3.35
N LEU A 49 10.00 14.20 3.22
CA LEU A 49 9.95 15.46 2.47
C LEU A 49 9.76 15.21 0.96
N ARG A 50 10.36 14.16 0.41
CA ARG A 50 10.11 13.75 -0.98
C ARG A 50 8.65 13.31 -1.21
N VAL A 51 8.02 12.66 -0.24
CA VAL A 51 6.59 12.32 -0.30
C VAL A 51 5.76 13.59 -0.43
N LEU A 52 6.00 14.62 0.40
CA LEU A 52 5.27 15.89 0.29
C LEU A 52 5.58 16.64 -1.02
N ALA A 53 6.81 16.55 -1.50
CA ALA A 53 7.20 17.14 -2.79
C ALA A 53 6.51 16.45 -3.97
N SER A 54 6.35 15.11 -3.92
CA SER A 54 5.63 14.36 -4.96
C SER A 54 4.14 14.72 -5.04
N GLN A 55 3.57 15.26 -3.95
CA GLN A 55 2.20 15.75 -3.90
C GLN A 55 2.04 17.22 -4.36
N GLY A 56 3.14 17.87 -4.74
CA GLY A 56 3.11 19.28 -5.11
C GLY A 56 3.02 20.24 -3.91
N PHE A 57 3.30 19.76 -2.69
CA PHE A 57 3.25 20.58 -1.47
C PHE A 57 4.57 21.24 -1.13
N LEU A 58 5.67 20.78 -1.71
CA LEU A 58 7.03 21.31 -1.53
C LEU A 58 7.81 21.22 -2.82
N LYS A 59 8.79 22.11 -2.97
CA LYS A 59 9.86 21.98 -3.95
C LYS A 59 11.05 21.27 -3.28
N TYR A 60 11.58 20.25 -3.93
CA TYR A 60 12.69 19.42 -3.47
C TYR A 60 13.80 19.43 -4.53
N GLU A 61 14.98 19.93 -4.18
CA GLU A 61 16.10 20.10 -5.10
C GLU A 61 17.36 19.48 -4.53
N VAL A 62 18.08 18.73 -5.35
CA VAL A 62 19.37 18.12 -5.00
C VAL A 62 20.47 18.81 -5.81
N ASP A 63 21.50 19.33 -5.13
CA ASP A 63 22.72 19.76 -5.78
C ASP A 63 23.57 18.53 -6.12
N ASN A 64 23.69 18.22 -7.40
CA ASN A 64 24.42 17.05 -7.89
C ASN A 64 25.93 17.08 -7.58
N LYS A 65 26.50 18.24 -7.21
CA LYS A 65 27.94 18.36 -6.90
C LYS A 65 28.21 18.11 -5.43
N SER A 66 27.39 18.69 -4.56
CA SER A 66 27.57 18.59 -3.10
C SER A 66 26.71 17.47 -2.48
N GLY A 67 25.67 17.00 -3.18
CA GLY A 67 24.67 16.11 -2.62
C GLY A 67 23.69 16.81 -1.65
N SER A 68 23.81 18.12 -1.47
CA SER A 68 22.94 18.86 -0.55
C SER A 68 21.50 18.92 -1.06
N VAL A 69 20.56 18.80 -0.12
CA VAL A 69 19.11 18.82 -0.41
C VAL A 69 18.53 20.12 0.11
N THR A 70 17.89 20.86 -0.78
CA THR A 70 17.17 22.11 -0.47
C THR A 70 15.67 21.87 -0.58
N ILE A 71 14.92 22.32 0.42
CA ILE A 71 13.47 22.25 0.51
C ILE A 71 12.92 23.67 0.52
N SER A 72 11.97 23.97 -0.36
CA SER A 72 11.29 25.25 -0.42
C SER A 72 9.78 25.07 -0.47
N ILE A 73 9.06 26.02 0.10
CA ILE A 73 7.59 26.03 -0.05
C ILE A 73 7.20 26.45 -1.47
N LEU A 74 5.99 26.03 -1.86
CA LEU A 74 5.31 26.43 -3.08
C LEU A 74 4.16 27.42 -2.72
N PRO A 75 3.59 28.14 -3.68
CA PRO A 75 2.49 29.07 -3.40
C PRO A 75 1.30 28.44 -2.65
N ASN A 76 1.03 27.16 -2.93
CA ASN A 76 -0.09 26.42 -2.33
C ASN A 76 0.27 25.69 -1.03
N SER A 77 1.53 25.71 -0.58
CA SER A 77 1.98 24.96 0.60
C SER A 77 1.24 25.36 1.87
N GLU A 78 1.02 26.66 2.07
CA GLU A 78 0.31 27.16 3.24
C GLU A 78 -1.11 26.62 3.33
N PHE A 79 -1.84 26.66 2.22
CA PHE A 79 -3.21 26.13 2.17
C PHE A 79 -3.23 24.61 2.36
N ALA A 80 -2.38 23.87 1.66
CA ALA A 80 -2.26 22.42 1.81
C ALA A 80 -1.94 22.03 3.26
N PHE A 81 -0.99 22.71 3.90
CA PHE A 81 -0.61 22.41 5.28
C PHE A 81 -1.69 22.79 6.30
N SER A 82 -2.52 23.79 6.02
CA SER A 82 -3.67 24.12 6.86
C SER A 82 -4.74 23.03 6.90
N LEU A 83 -4.80 22.18 5.87
CA LEU A 83 -5.74 21.07 5.77
C LEU A 83 -5.22 19.77 6.40
N VAL A 84 -3.91 19.64 6.70
CA VAL A 84 -3.34 18.41 7.26
C VAL A 84 -4.05 17.92 8.53
N PRO A 85 -4.61 18.77 9.42
CA PRO A 85 -5.36 18.29 10.58
C PRO A 85 -6.52 17.33 10.26
N ILE A 86 -7.08 17.34 9.04
CA ILE A 86 -8.15 16.37 8.67
C ILE A 86 -7.66 14.91 8.69
N TYR A 87 -6.35 14.68 8.65
CA TYR A 87 -5.75 13.34 8.71
C TYR A 87 -5.71 12.74 10.12
N GLU A 88 -6.08 13.52 11.16
CA GLU A 88 -5.95 13.09 12.55
C GLU A 88 -6.64 11.75 12.84
N ASP A 89 -7.89 11.62 12.43
CA ASP A 89 -8.68 10.40 12.71
C ASP A 89 -8.04 9.16 12.07
N THR A 90 -7.61 9.27 10.81
CA THR A 90 -6.95 8.17 10.08
C THR A 90 -5.58 7.86 10.67
N PHE A 91 -4.83 8.87 11.09
CA PHE A 91 -3.56 8.69 11.79
C PHE A 91 -3.74 8.00 13.15
N GLN A 92 -4.74 8.39 13.93
CA GLN A 92 -5.06 7.74 15.21
C GLN A 92 -5.52 6.30 15.00
N LEU A 93 -6.35 6.03 14.00
CA LEU A 93 -6.76 4.69 13.65
C LEU A 93 -5.55 3.78 13.35
N LEU A 94 -4.56 4.27 12.61
CA LEU A 94 -3.33 3.53 12.32
C LEU A 94 -2.49 3.29 13.59
N THR A 95 -2.24 4.34 14.37
CA THR A 95 -1.24 4.30 15.44
C THR A 95 -1.77 3.67 16.73
N GLN A 96 -3.07 3.80 17.00
CA GLN A 96 -3.69 3.36 18.25
C GLN A 96 -4.43 2.04 18.14
N THR A 97 -4.72 1.56 16.91
CA THR A 97 -5.46 0.31 16.70
C THR A 97 -4.67 -0.68 15.87
N SER A 98 -5.20 -1.90 15.76
CA SER A 98 -4.68 -2.93 14.85
C SER A 98 -5.60 -3.20 13.66
N VAL A 99 -6.61 -2.36 13.43
CA VAL A 99 -7.65 -2.56 12.40
C VAL A 99 -7.05 -2.88 11.03
N PHE A 100 -6.10 -2.05 10.60
CA PHE A 100 -5.49 -2.22 9.28
C PHE A 100 -4.25 -3.13 9.27
N THR A 101 -3.65 -3.38 10.43
CA THR A 101 -2.42 -4.17 10.52
C THR A 101 -2.68 -5.64 10.82
N ALA A 102 -3.86 -5.97 11.39
CA ALA A 102 -4.23 -7.33 11.78
C ALA A 102 -4.94 -8.12 10.65
N ASN A 103 -5.14 -7.53 9.47
CA ASN A 103 -5.88 -8.13 8.36
C ASN A 103 -7.24 -8.73 8.78
N LYS A 104 -7.98 -8.00 9.61
CA LYS A 104 -9.28 -8.43 10.14
C LYS A 104 -10.34 -7.38 9.87
N MET A 105 -11.48 -7.83 9.37
CA MET A 105 -12.70 -7.03 9.21
C MET A 105 -13.80 -7.63 10.07
N ASP A 106 -13.53 -7.84 11.36
CA ASP A 106 -14.52 -8.24 12.34
C ASP A 106 -15.44 -7.06 12.74
N SER A 107 -16.47 -7.34 13.53
CA SER A 107 -17.44 -6.33 13.97
C SER A 107 -16.79 -5.17 14.73
N ASP A 108 -15.77 -5.46 15.52
CA ASP A 108 -15.09 -4.45 16.35
C ASP A 108 -14.26 -3.52 15.47
N SER A 109 -13.54 -4.08 14.48
CA SER A 109 -12.80 -3.32 13.48
C SER A 109 -13.71 -2.39 12.67
N ILE A 110 -14.86 -2.90 12.21
CA ILE A 110 -15.84 -2.11 11.44
C ILE A 110 -16.45 -1.00 12.32
N THR A 111 -16.71 -1.28 13.60
CA THR A 111 -17.22 -0.27 14.55
C THR A 111 -16.24 0.89 14.73
N LEU A 112 -14.93 0.61 14.75
CA LEU A 112 -13.90 1.66 14.82
C LEU A 112 -13.80 2.48 13.51
N LEU A 113 -14.08 1.87 12.37
CA LEU A 113 -14.07 2.55 11.07
C LEU A 113 -15.29 3.45 10.86
N GLU A 114 -16.46 3.07 11.36
CA GLU A 114 -17.74 3.71 11.09
C GLU A 114 -17.74 5.25 11.25
N PRO A 115 -17.24 5.85 12.35
CA PRO A 115 -17.23 7.30 12.49
C PRO A 115 -16.36 7.99 11.45
N ILE A 116 -15.28 7.35 11.01
CA ILE A 116 -14.35 7.91 10.01
C ILE A 116 -14.97 7.82 8.62
N LEU A 117 -15.60 6.68 8.28
CA LEU A 117 -16.33 6.53 7.04
C LEU A 117 -17.47 7.57 6.94
N LYS A 118 -18.18 7.83 8.02
CA LYS A 118 -19.22 8.86 8.08
C LYS A 118 -18.63 10.26 7.84
N LYS A 119 -17.57 10.64 8.55
CA LYS A 119 -16.90 11.94 8.30
C LYS A 119 -16.44 12.07 6.86
N PHE A 120 -15.93 10.99 6.26
CA PHE A 120 -15.52 11.00 4.85
C PHE A 120 -16.71 11.24 3.92
N THR A 121 -17.83 10.55 4.10
CA THR A 121 -19.04 10.76 3.27
C THR A 121 -19.62 12.16 3.41
N GLU A 122 -19.31 12.87 4.48
CA GLU A 122 -19.65 14.29 4.72
C GLU A 122 -18.50 15.24 4.32
N ASN A 123 -17.52 14.76 3.53
CA ASN A 123 -16.30 15.47 3.11
C ASN A 123 -15.55 16.15 4.28
N TYR A 124 -15.54 15.55 5.47
CA TYR A 124 -14.96 16.16 6.68
C TYR A 124 -15.46 17.58 6.96
N HIS A 125 -16.69 17.91 6.53
CA HIS A 125 -17.30 19.24 6.59
C HIS A 125 -16.49 20.35 5.88
N ILE A 126 -15.64 19.96 4.92
CA ILE A 126 -14.89 20.92 4.11
C ILE A 126 -15.87 21.71 3.22
N HIS A 127 -15.80 23.02 3.31
CA HIS A 127 -16.42 23.93 2.34
C HIS A 127 -15.42 24.10 1.19
N PHE A 128 -15.80 23.61 0.01
CA PHE A 128 -14.93 23.72 -1.17
C PHE A 128 -14.78 25.17 -1.61
N GLU A 129 -13.54 25.55 -1.87
CA GLU A 129 -13.20 26.88 -2.38
C GLU A 129 -13.74 27.10 -3.79
N GLU A 130 -14.01 28.37 -4.12
CA GLU A 130 -14.39 28.75 -5.48
C GLU A 130 -13.18 28.73 -6.44
N ASP A 131 -11.99 29.05 -5.93
CA ASP A 131 -10.74 28.94 -6.68
C ASP A 131 -10.44 27.47 -7.02
N GLU A 132 -10.29 27.19 -8.31
CA GLU A 132 -10.10 25.82 -8.83
C GLU A 132 -8.82 25.17 -8.29
N ASN A 133 -7.75 25.95 -8.10
CA ASN A 133 -6.48 25.39 -7.57
C ASN A 133 -6.63 24.99 -6.11
N LEU A 134 -7.28 25.81 -5.30
CA LEU A 134 -7.52 25.51 -3.89
C LEU A 134 -8.49 24.33 -3.74
N ARG A 135 -9.53 24.29 -4.56
CA ARG A 135 -10.46 23.16 -4.62
C ARG A 135 -9.74 21.86 -4.97
N THR A 136 -8.86 21.87 -5.97
CA THR A 136 -8.07 20.71 -6.35
C THR A 136 -7.24 20.19 -5.18
N ILE A 137 -6.67 21.07 -4.34
CA ILE A 137 -5.94 20.66 -3.14
C ILE A 137 -6.88 20.00 -2.13
N GLN A 138 -8.07 20.56 -1.91
CA GLN A 138 -9.06 19.95 -1.00
C GLN A 138 -9.49 18.56 -1.47
N GLU A 139 -9.76 18.40 -2.76
CA GLU A 139 -10.09 17.11 -3.37
C GLU A 139 -8.92 16.12 -3.26
N GLN A 140 -7.69 16.57 -3.46
CA GLN A 140 -6.49 15.76 -3.28
C GLN A 140 -6.36 15.26 -1.83
N MET A 141 -6.57 16.14 -0.85
CA MET A 141 -6.52 15.77 0.57
C MET A 141 -7.58 14.72 0.93
N LEU A 142 -8.81 14.86 0.41
CA LEU A 142 -9.85 13.85 0.57
C LEU A 142 -9.50 12.54 -0.14
N THR A 143 -8.91 12.60 -1.34
CA THR A 143 -8.43 11.41 -2.06
C THR A 143 -7.35 10.65 -1.30
N HIS A 144 -6.48 11.34 -0.54
CA HIS A 144 -5.52 10.68 0.34
C HIS A 144 -6.23 9.90 1.44
N ILE A 145 -7.26 10.47 2.07
CA ILE A 145 -8.05 9.78 3.11
C ILE A 145 -8.80 8.60 2.49
N GLU A 146 -9.42 8.78 1.32
CA GLU A 146 -10.10 7.71 0.59
C GLU A 146 -9.15 6.53 0.34
N GLY A 147 -7.99 6.80 -0.26
CA GLY A 147 -7.00 5.76 -0.53
C GLY A 147 -6.49 5.06 0.72
N TYR A 148 -6.36 5.80 1.82
CA TYR A 148 -5.98 5.27 3.12
C TYR A 148 -7.04 4.32 3.70
N LEU A 149 -8.32 4.63 3.56
CA LEU A 149 -9.44 3.79 4.02
C LEU A 149 -9.65 2.60 3.09
N VAL A 150 -9.71 2.86 1.80
CA VAL A 150 -10.03 1.88 0.76
C VAL A 150 -8.95 0.81 0.63
N GLY A 151 -7.66 1.19 0.64
CA GLY A 151 -6.56 0.27 0.39
C GLY A 151 -6.60 -0.98 1.28
N PRO A 152 -6.58 -0.85 2.62
CA PRO A 152 -6.64 -2.00 3.54
C PRO A 152 -7.94 -2.79 3.43
N ILE A 153 -9.09 -2.11 3.22
CA ILE A 153 -10.39 -2.77 3.09
C ILE A 153 -10.42 -3.65 1.84
N VAL A 154 -10.01 -3.11 0.69
CA VAL A 154 -9.98 -3.84 -0.60
C VAL A 154 -9.04 -5.04 -0.53
N VAL A 155 -7.87 -4.88 0.07
CA VAL A 155 -6.91 -5.99 0.23
C VAL A 155 -7.51 -7.09 1.10
N ASN A 156 -8.12 -6.73 2.24
CA ASN A 156 -8.78 -7.70 3.11
C ASN A 156 -9.91 -8.43 2.39
N LEU A 157 -10.78 -7.70 1.70
CA LEU A 157 -11.89 -8.29 0.94
C LEU A 157 -11.38 -9.22 -0.18
N GLY A 158 -10.30 -8.85 -0.86
CA GLY A 158 -9.66 -9.68 -1.87
C GLY A 158 -9.08 -10.97 -1.30
N MET A 159 -8.34 -10.88 -0.20
CA MET A 159 -7.74 -12.04 0.48
C MET A 159 -8.79 -12.97 1.08
N THR A 160 -9.96 -12.47 1.47
CA THR A 160 -11.05 -13.25 2.06
C THR A 160 -12.07 -13.78 1.05
N GLY A 161 -11.88 -13.47 -0.26
CA GLY A 161 -12.68 -14.09 -1.34
C GLY A 161 -13.82 -13.26 -1.90
N MET A 162 -13.99 -11.97 -1.52
CA MET A 162 -15.03 -11.09 -2.10
C MET A 162 -14.90 -10.97 -3.63
N PHE A 163 -13.70 -11.08 -4.18
CA PHE A 163 -13.47 -10.97 -5.62
C PHE A 163 -13.51 -12.32 -6.34
N HIS A 164 -14.16 -13.32 -5.72
CA HIS A 164 -14.52 -14.54 -6.40
C HIS A 164 -15.62 -14.28 -7.45
N LYS A 165 -15.60 -15.04 -8.53
CA LYS A 165 -16.51 -14.90 -9.67
C LYS A 165 -18.00 -14.77 -9.27
N TYR A 166 -18.44 -15.55 -8.28
CA TYR A 166 -19.82 -15.50 -7.79
C TYR A 166 -20.24 -14.09 -7.35
N PHE A 167 -19.46 -13.47 -6.44
CA PHE A 167 -19.78 -12.13 -5.93
C PHE A 167 -19.59 -11.04 -6.98
N MET A 168 -18.64 -11.22 -7.90
CA MET A 168 -18.37 -10.23 -8.95
C MET A 168 -19.43 -10.22 -10.05
N GLU A 169 -20.00 -11.37 -10.41
CA GLU A 169 -20.93 -11.51 -11.54
C GLU A 169 -22.40 -11.52 -11.12
N SER A 170 -22.70 -11.66 -9.82
CA SER A 170 -24.06 -11.75 -9.28
C SER A 170 -24.36 -10.64 -8.29
N SER A 171 -25.64 -10.34 -8.08
CA SER A 171 -26.04 -9.57 -6.90
C SER A 171 -25.94 -10.45 -5.66
N PHE A 172 -25.52 -9.88 -4.54
CA PHE A 172 -25.33 -10.59 -3.28
C PHE A 172 -25.78 -9.72 -2.10
N ARG A 173 -25.97 -10.35 -0.95
CA ARG A 173 -26.27 -9.68 0.31
C ARG A 173 -25.08 -9.78 1.26
N ALA A 174 -25.04 -8.89 2.27
CA ALA A 174 -23.96 -8.88 3.26
C ALA A 174 -23.81 -10.20 4.03
N ASP A 175 -24.94 -10.91 4.30
CA ASP A 175 -24.97 -12.18 5.03
C ASP A 175 -24.44 -13.37 4.20
N GLU A 176 -24.36 -13.24 2.89
CA GLU A 176 -23.77 -14.26 2.03
C GLU A 176 -22.24 -14.25 2.07
N PHE A 177 -21.65 -13.12 2.44
CA PHE A 177 -20.20 -12.95 2.48
C PHE A 177 -19.64 -12.93 3.90
N HIS A 178 -20.31 -12.26 4.82
CA HIS A 178 -19.73 -11.95 6.12
C HIS A 178 -20.63 -12.44 7.29
N LYS A 179 -19.98 -13.02 8.32
CA LYS A 179 -20.66 -13.56 9.52
C LYS A 179 -21.32 -12.48 10.41
N HIS A 180 -20.97 -11.21 10.23
CA HIS A 180 -21.56 -10.05 10.92
C HIS A 180 -22.16 -9.10 9.88
N PRO A 181 -23.33 -9.44 9.27
CA PRO A 181 -23.86 -8.72 8.12
C PRO A 181 -24.24 -7.27 8.43
N GLU A 182 -24.78 -6.99 9.63
CA GLU A 182 -25.17 -5.62 10.02
C GLU A 182 -23.97 -4.66 10.05
N ALA A 183 -22.84 -5.12 10.62
CA ALA A 183 -21.61 -4.34 10.62
C ALA A 183 -21.05 -4.22 9.19
N PHE A 184 -21.01 -5.34 8.45
CA PHE A 184 -20.44 -5.37 7.11
C PHE A 184 -21.22 -4.53 6.09
N THR A 185 -22.54 -4.39 6.26
CA THR A 185 -23.38 -3.48 5.46
C THR A 185 -22.82 -2.06 5.43
N LYS A 186 -22.22 -1.58 6.52
CA LYS A 186 -21.61 -0.23 6.58
C LYS A 186 -20.42 -0.08 5.62
N ILE A 187 -19.64 -1.13 5.46
CA ILE A 187 -18.53 -1.17 4.47
C ILE A 187 -19.09 -1.20 3.06
N LEU A 188 -20.11 -2.02 2.81
CA LEU A 188 -20.73 -2.09 1.49
C LEU A 188 -21.42 -0.77 1.11
N ASP A 189 -22.09 -0.12 2.06
CA ASP A 189 -22.73 1.19 1.84
C ASP A 189 -21.67 2.30 1.60
N PHE A 190 -20.51 2.23 2.23
CA PHE A 190 -19.39 3.09 1.91
C PHE A 190 -18.92 2.89 0.46
N PHE A 191 -18.81 1.66 -0.02
CA PHE A 191 -18.49 1.39 -1.42
C PHE A 191 -19.59 1.79 -2.39
N VAL A 192 -20.86 1.80 -1.96
CA VAL A 192 -21.96 2.40 -2.74
C VAL A 192 -21.76 3.90 -2.86
N HIS A 193 -21.39 4.58 -1.76
CA HIS A 193 -21.07 6.02 -1.79
C HIS A 193 -19.92 6.34 -2.76
N LEU A 194 -18.90 5.48 -2.83
CA LEU A 194 -17.80 5.63 -3.79
C LEU A 194 -18.18 5.24 -5.23
N GLY A 195 -19.39 4.76 -5.46
CA GLY A 195 -19.84 4.31 -6.78
C GLY A 195 -19.32 2.94 -7.21
N TRP A 196 -18.66 2.17 -6.31
CA TRP A 196 -18.11 0.86 -6.63
C TRP A 196 -19.13 -0.26 -6.58
N PHE A 197 -20.17 -0.11 -5.76
CA PHE A 197 -21.33 -0.96 -5.75
C PHE A 197 -22.60 -0.17 -6.08
N SER A 198 -23.55 -0.81 -6.72
CA SER A 198 -24.96 -0.41 -6.73
C SER A 198 -25.71 -1.19 -5.65
N LYS A 199 -26.74 -0.57 -5.07
CA LYS A 199 -27.59 -1.18 -4.06
C LYS A 199 -29.05 -1.11 -4.48
N LYS A 200 -29.75 -2.26 -4.43
CA LYS A 200 -31.20 -2.33 -4.61
C LYS A 200 -31.78 -3.17 -3.47
N ASN A 201 -32.55 -2.53 -2.58
CA ASN A 201 -32.93 -3.09 -1.29
C ASN A 201 -31.67 -3.54 -0.52
N ASP A 202 -31.59 -4.81 -0.10
CA ASP A 202 -30.44 -5.37 0.61
C ASP A 202 -29.43 -6.09 -0.31
N ASN A 203 -29.60 -5.98 -1.63
CA ASN A 203 -28.71 -6.60 -2.61
C ASN A 203 -27.69 -5.59 -3.16
N TYR A 204 -26.45 -5.99 -3.19
CA TYR A 204 -25.31 -5.25 -3.74
C TYR A 204 -24.84 -5.89 -5.03
N GLN A 205 -24.33 -5.08 -5.95
CA GLN A 205 -23.75 -5.54 -7.21
C GLN A 205 -22.58 -4.64 -7.58
N PHE A 206 -21.50 -5.22 -8.07
CA PHE A 206 -20.36 -4.48 -8.59
C PHE A 206 -20.76 -3.60 -9.76
N THR A 207 -20.26 -2.37 -9.77
CA THR A 207 -20.26 -1.46 -10.93
C THR A 207 -19.00 -1.70 -11.78
N GLU A 208 -18.85 -0.97 -12.90
CA GLU A 208 -17.64 -1.00 -13.69
C GLU A 208 -16.42 -0.51 -12.88
N ASP A 209 -16.61 0.54 -12.07
CA ASP A 209 -15.55 1.05 -11.17
C ASP A 209 -15.19 0.01 -10.09
N GLY A 210 -16.20 -0.65 -9.51
CA GLY A 210 -15.99 -1.75 -8.57
C GLY A 210 -15.18 -2.88 -9.18
N PHE A 211 -15.46 -3.28 -10.42
CA PHE A 211 -14.65 -4.26 -11.16
C PHE A 211 -13.22 -3.77 -11.42
N PHE A 212 -13.05 -2.50 -11.74
CA PHE A 212 -11.72 -1.93 -11.95
C PHE A 212 -10.84 -2.08 -10.71
N PHE A 213 -11.35 -1.76 -9.53
CA PHE A 213 -10.62 -1.86 -8.28
C PHE A 213 -10.45 -3.31 -7.82
N ALA A 214 -11.49 -4.14 -7.92
CA ALA A 214 -11.43 -5.56 -7.56
C ALA A 214 -10.32 -6.32 -8.32
N LYS A 215 -10.23 -6.10 -9.63
CA LYS A 215 -9.18 -6.70 -10.49
C LYS A 215 -7.77 -6.24 -10.15
N ARG A 216 -7.61 -5.15 -9.42
CA ARG A 216 -6.33 -4.55 -9.02
C ARG A 216 -6.02 -4.69 -7.54
N ALA A 217 -6.88 -5.36 -6.79
CA ALA A 217 -6.75 -5.48 -5.33
C ALA A 217 -5.37 -6.01 -4.91
N SER A 218 -4.79 -6.98 -5.63
CA SER A 218 -3.46 -7.49 -5.34
C SER A 218 -2.37 -6.41 -5.47
N ALA A 219 -2.51 -5.46 -6.40
CA ALA A 219 -1.55 -4.37 -6.54
C ALA A 219 -1.51 -3.44 -5.31
N TYR A 220 -2.59 -3.35 -4.54
CA TYR A 220 -2.64 -2.62 -3.27
C TYR A 220 -1.95 -3.39 -2.13
N GLY A 221 -1.89 -4.73 -2.23
CA GLY A 221 -1.40 -5.61 -1.17
C GLY A 221 0.02 -5.30 -0.71
N VAL A 222 0.92 -5.01 -1.65
CA VAL A 222 2.32 -4.67 -1.32
C VAL A 222 2.39 -3.40 -0.47
N THR A 223 1.74 -2.32 -0.88
CA THR A 223 1.79 -1.04 -0.15
C THR A 223 1.08 -1.17 1.20
N VAL A 224 -0.10 -1.77 1.24
CA VAL A 224 -0.89 -1.99 2.47
C VAL A 224 -0.13 -2.85 3.48
N SER A 225 0.65 -3.83 3.00
CA SER A 225 1.43 -4.71 3.88
C SER A 225 2.45 -3.99 4.77
N TYR A 226 2.85 -2.76 4.41
CA TYR A 226 3.76 -1.93 5.20
C TYR A 226 3.07 -0.99 6.20
N LEU A 227 1.75 -1.01 6.33
CA LEU A 227 1.05 -0.23 7.36
C LEU A 227 1.56 -0.50 8.78
N PRO A 228 1.98 -1.73 9.16
CA PRO A 228 2.64 -1.96 10.44
C PRO A 228 3.87 -1.08 10.66
N MET A 229 4.67 -0.82 9.62
CA MET A 229 5.80 0.12 9.69
C MET A 229 5.32 1.57 9.89
N PHE A 230 4.31 1.99 9.13
CA PHE A 230 3.75 3.35 9.25
C PHE A 230 3.06 3.61 10.58
N LYS A 231 2.61 2.57 11.29
CA LYS A 231 2.15 2.68 12.68
C LYS A 231 3.22 3.30 13.60
N HIS A 232 4.48 3.10 13.29
CA HIS A 232 5.64 3.57 14.03
C HIS A 232 6.35 4.75 13.35
N ILE A 233 5.62 5.54 12.53
CA ILE A 233 6.20 6.63 11.73
C ILE A 233 6.97 7.66 12.58
N ASP A 234 6.45 7.99 13.78
CA ASP A 234 7.12 8.93 14.68
C ASP A 234 8.47 8.38 15.17
N SER A 235 8.56 7.06 15.44
CA SER A 235 9.83 6.40 15.83
C SER A 235 10.80 6.34 14.65
N LEU A 236 10.32 6.14 13.43
CA LEU A 236 11.15 6.16 12.22
C LEU A 236 11.72 7.55 11.98
N LEU A 237 10.92 8.59 12.11
CA LEU A 237 11.32 9.96 11.82
C LEU A 237 12.16 10.57 12.95
N PHE A 238 11.81 10.34 14.22
CA PHE A 238 12.33 11.09 15.35
C PHE A 238 12.84 10.23 16.52
N GLY A 239 12.79 8.91 16.40
CA GLY A 239 13.17 7.97 17.44
C GLY A 239 14.24 6.98 17.00
N ASN A 240 14.23 5.81 17.63
CA ASN A 240 15.12 4.70 17.33
C ASN A 240 14.53 3.75 16.28
N ALA A 241 14.78 4.01 15.02
CA ALA A 241 14.29 3.20 13.92
C ALA A 241 14.81 1.74 13.94
N SER A 242 15.92 1.47 14.65
CA SER A 242 16.46 0.10 14.72
C SER A 242 15.58 -0.85 15.53
N GLU A 243 14.73 -0.34 16.43
CA GLU A 243 13.80 -1.16 17.21
C GLU A 243 12.82 -1.93 16.33
N LEU A 244 12.45 -1.38 15.17
CA LEU A 244 11.58 -2.04 14.20
C LEU A 244 12.24 -3.21 13.45
N ARG A 245 13.57 -3.34 13.54
CA ARG A 245 14.36 -4.39 12.89
C ARG A 245 14.91 -5.41 13.87
N ASN A 246 14.94 -5.09 15.17
CA ASN A 246 15.44 -5.95 16.23
C ASN A 246 14.34 -6.93 16.66
N ILE A 247 14.03 -7.88 15.79
CA ILE A 247 13.08 -8.95 16.07
C ILE A 247 13.86 -10.08 16.75
N ALA A 248 13.35 -10.58 17.88
CA ALA A 248 13.92 -11.74 18.51
C ALA A 248 13.79 -12.97 17.57
N LYS A 249 14.75 -13.88 17.66
CA LYS A 249 14.73 -15.12 16.88
C LYS A 249 13.42 -15.88 17.16
N ASN A 250 12.58 -16.07 16.15
CA ASN A 250 11.24 -16.70 16.17
C ASN A 250 10.04 -15.76 16.51
N GLU A 251 10.19 -14.45 16.46
CA GLU A 251 9.05 -13.51 16.48
C GLU A 251 8.69 -13.08 15.07
N ASP A 252 7.41 -12.72 14.86
CA ASP A 252 6.93 -12.21 13.59
C ASP A 252 7.50 -10.83 13.27
N GLU A 253 7.69 -10.54 12.00
CA GLU A 253 8.13 -9.23 11.55
C GLU A 253 7.10 -8.16 11.93
N ILE A 254 7.53 -7.14 12.65
CA ILE A 254 6.65 -6.06 13.13
C ILE A 254 6.48 -4.92 12.13
N HIS A 255 7.29 -4.87 11.07
CA HIS A 255 7.30 -3.78 10.09
C HIS A 255 6.48 -4.10 8.84
N VAL A 256 6.13 -5.36 8.60
CA VAL A 256 5.40 -5.79 7.40
C VAL A 256 4.47 -6.96 7.71
N ASN A 257 3.28 -6.95 7.12
CA ASN A 257 2.43 -8.14 7.03
C ASN A 257 2.91 -8.99 5.86
N ARG A 258 3.69 -10.04 6.15
CA ARG A 258 4.37 -10.85 5.12
C ARG A 258 3.38 -11.61 4.24
N GLU A 259 2.31 -12.17 4.80
CA GLU A 259 1.28 -12.88 4.05
C GLU A 259 0.64 -11.97 2.99
N MET A 260 0.23 -10.78 3.39
CA MET A 260 -0.36 -9.77 2.51
C MET A 260 0.63 -9.27 1.44
N ASN A 261 1.91 -9.10 1.82
CA ASN A 261 2.97 -8.69 0.89
C ASN A 261 3.16 -9.73 -0.21
N VAL A 262 3.25 -11.01 0.16
CA VAL A 262 3.40 -12.13 -0.78
C VAL A 262 2.14 -12.27 -1.65
N TRP A 263 0.95 -12.15 -1.08
CA TRP A 263 -0.30 -12.18 -1.85
C TRP A 263 -0.33 -11.06 -2.90
N GLY A 264 0.06 -9.84 -2.52
CA GLY A 264 0.09 -8.70 -3.41
C GLY A 264 1.15 -8.84 -4.52
N SER A 265 2.37 -9.21 -4.17
CA SER A 265 3.46 -9.37 -5.13
C SER A 265 3.21 -10.54 -6.10
N GLY A 266 2.72 -11.67 -5.60
CA GLY A 266 2.43 -12.84 -6.43
C GLY A 266 1.42 -12.55 -7.54
N GLY A 267 0.34 -11.82 -7.21
CA GLY A 267 -0.67 -11.43 -8.20
C GLY A 267 -0.13 -10.49 -9.29
N ALA A 268 0.82 -9.60 -8.92
CA ALA A 268 1.44 -8.67 -9.86
C ALA A 268 2.46 -9.38 -10.79
N HIS A 269 3.18 -10.37 -10.28
CA HIS A 269 4.30 -11.00 -10.99
C HIS A 269 3.88 -12.08 -11.98
N ALA A 270 2.72 -12.68 -11.88
CA ALA A 270 2.27 -13.75 -12.76
C ALA A 270 2.34 -13.40 -14.27
N THR A 271 2.14 -12.13 -14.62
CA THR A 271 2.27 -11.65 -16.01
C THR A 271 3.73 -11.62 -16.47
N TYR A 272 4.65 -11.28 -15.58
CA TYR A 272 6.08 -11.20 -15.89
C TYR A 272 6.73 -12.57 -16.02
N PHE A 273 6.23 -13.57 -15.31
CA PHE A 273 6.77 -14.93 -15.39
C PHE A 273 6.78 -15.46 -16.83
N LYS A 274 5.74 -15.18 -17.59
CA LYS A 274 5.63 -15.62 -18.99
C LYS A 274 6.69 -15.01 -19.92
N VAL A 275 7.22 -13.85 -19.58
CA VAL A 275 8.22 -13.17 -20.43
C VAL A 275 9.53 -13.96 -20.52
N ILE A 276 9.83 -14.78 -19.52
CA ILE A 276 11.04 -15.58 -19.48
C ILE A 276 10.87 -17.01 -20.03
N ASP A 277 9.64 -17.41 -20.38
CA ASP A 277 9.37 -18.78 -20.84
C ASP A 277 10.27 -19.16 -22.03
N ASP A 278 10.40 -18.27 -23.00
CA ASP A 278 11.24 -18.51 -24.19
C ASP A 278 12.72 -18.73 -23.82
N ILE A 279 13.22 -17.96 -22.85
CA ILE A 279 14.60 -18.09 -22.34
C ILE A 279 14.80 -19.45 -21.67
N ILE A 280 13.86 -19.87 -20.82
CA ILE A 280 13.88 -21.14 -20.12
C ILE A 280 13.79 -22.30 -21.12
N ILE A 281 12.88 -22.21 -22.08
CA ILE A 281 12.70 -23.23 -23.14
C ILE A 281 13.98 -23.35 -23.95
N GLU A 282 14.58 -22.27 -24.39
CA GLU A 282 15.84 -22.29 -25.14
C GLU A 282 16.96 -22.93 -24.32
N LEU A 283 17.11 -22.51 -23.06
CA LEU A 283 18.18 -22.99 -22.18
C LEU A 283 18.09 -24.50 -21.91
N PHE A 284 16.89 -25.01 -21.61
CA PHE A 284 16.67 -26.41 -21.23
C PHE A 284 16.37 -27.32 -22.43
N ASN A 285 16.44 -26.80 -23.66
CA ASN A 285 16.49 -27.57 -24.91
C ASN A 285 17.89 -27.70 -25.49
N LYS A 286 18.93 -27.10 -24.89
CA LYS A 286 20.34 -27.34 -25.24
C LYS A 286 20.77 -28.79 -24.92
N PRO A 287 21.92 -29.24 -25.43
CA PRO A 287 22.50 -30.53 -24.99
C PRO A 287 22.62 -30.59 -23.47
N ILE A 288 22.30 -31.72 -22.86
CA ILE A 288 22.24 -31.86 -21.40
C ILE A 288 23.52 -31.37 -20.68
N ALA A 289 24.69 -31.59 -21.30
CA ALA A 289 25.98 -31.17 -20.74
C ALA A 289 26.11 -29.61 -20.65
N GLU A 290 25.33 -28.87 -21.43
CA GLU A 290 25.33 -27.42 -21.45
C GLU A 290 24.22 -26.79 -20.58
N GLN A 291 23.31 -27.62 -20.08
CA GLN A 291 22.19 -27.16 -19.25
C GLN A 291 22.61 -26.95 -17.79
N PRO A 292 22.01 -25.99 -17.07
CA PRO A 292 22.22 -25.86 -15.65
C PRO A 292 21.69 -27.08 -14.90
N LYS A 293 22.36 -27.44 -13.80
CA LYS A 293 21.94 -28.50 -12.91
C LYS A 293 20.90 -28.08 -11.88
N GLY A 294 20.73 -26.78 -11.71
CA GLY A 294 19.78 -26.22 -10.75
C GLY A 294 19.52 -24.74 -11.02
N ILE A 295 18.47 -24.23 -10.38
CA ILE A 295 18.04 -22.83 -10.41
C ILE A 295 17.93 -22.36 -8.96
N LEU A 296 18.53 -21.21 -8.68
CA LEU A 296 18.41 -20.51 -7.40
C LEU A 296 17.62 -19.22 -7.60
N ASP A 297 16.54 -19.07 -6.86
CA ASP A 297 15.74 -17.83 -6.79
C ASP A 297 16.00 -17.14 -5.45
N MET A 298 16.67 -16.00 -5.50
CA MET A 298 16.97 -15.16 -4.34
C MET A 298 15.82 -14.19 -4.08
N GLY A 299 15.17 -14.35 -2.93
CA GLY A 299 13.93 -13.61 -2.60
C GLY A 299 12.69 -14.29 -3.18
N CYS A 300 12.67 -15.60 -3.18
CA CYS A 300 11.64 -16.43 -3.85
C CYS A 300 10.20 -16.21 -3.34
N GLY A 301 9.99 -15.54 -2.22
CA GLY A 301 8.69 -15.38 -1.61
C GLY A 301 8.02 -16.74 -1.31
N ASN A 302 6.86 -16.98 -1.88
CA ASN A 302 6.13 -18.26 -1.78
C ASN A 302 6.58 -19.32 -2.79
N GLY A 303 7.61 -19.05 -3.59
CA GLY A 303 8.12 -19.97 -4.59
C GLY A 303 7.32 -20.03 -5.91
N ALA A 304 6.35 -19.16 -6.10
CA ALA A 304 5.48 -19.18 -7.29
C ALA A 304 6.27 -19.08 -8.61
N PHE A 305 7.37 -18.33 -8.62
CA PHE A 305 8.24 -18.22 -9.79
C PHE A 305 9.00 -19.53 -10.08
N LEU A 306 9.55 -20.18 -9.06
CA LEU A 306 10.20 -21.48 -9.21
C LEU A 306 9.22 -22.56 -9.67
N GLN A 307 7.99 -22.55 -9.15
CA GLN A 307 6.94 -23.44 -9.61
C GLN A 307 6.63 -23.22 -11.09
N HIS A 308 6.46 -21.95 -11.52
CA HIS A 308 6.21 -21.62 -12.91
C HIS A 308 7.35 -22.11 -13.83
N ILE A 309 8.60 -21.81 -13.48
CA ILE A 309 9.77 -22.29 -14.24
C ILE A 309 9.80 -23.83 -14.33
N PHE A 310 9.54 -24.50 -13.22
CA PHE A 310 9.50 -25.97 -13.21
C PHE A 310 8.44 -26.52 -14.17
N GLU A 311 7.21 -25.94 -14.14
CA GLU A 311 6.14 -26.36 -15.04
C GLU A 311 6.48 -26.12 -16.52
N VAL A 312 7.18 -25.03 -16.85
CA VAL A 312 7.68 -24.76 -18.21
C VAL A 312 8.70 -25.80 -18.62
N ILE A 313 9.69 -26.08 -17.75
CA ILE A 313 10.74 -27.09 -18.03
C ILE A 313 10.11 -28.46 -18.22
N GLU A 314 9.26 -28.90 -17.29
CA GLU A 314 8.63 -30.22 -17.31
C GLU A 314 7.80 -30.43 -18.59
N ARG A 315 7.01 -29.44 -18.99
CA ARG A 315 6.03 -29.60 -20.08
C ARG A 315 6.55 -29.25 -21.45
N GLN A 316 7.56 -28.37 -21.55
CA GLN A 316 7.93 -27.72 -22.82
C GLN A 316 9.40 -27.96 -23.23
N THR A 317 10.19 -28.72 -22.46
CA THR A 317 11.62 -28.91 -22.77
C THR A 317 12.03 -30.37 -22.85
N ILE A 318 13.20 -30.62 -23.48
CA ILE A 318 13.83 -31.96 -23.47
C ILE A 318 14.20 -32.38 -22.05
N ARG A 319 14.63 -31.43 -21.20
CA ARG A 319 14.96 -31.71 -19.80
C ARG A 319 13.78 -32.29 -19.04
N GLY A 320 12.57 -31.79 -19.27
CA GLY A 320 11.36 -32.28 -18.63
C GLY A 320 11.11 -33.77 -18.85
N LYS A 321 11.47 -34.29 -20.04
CA LYS A 321 11.37 -35.73 -20.39
C LYS A 321 12.43 -36.59 -19.76
N MET A 322 13.45 -35.99 -19.16
CA MET A 322 14.66 -36.69 -18.66
C MET A 322 14.90 -36.39 -17.18
N LEU A 323 13.92 -35.89 -16.43
CA LEU A 323 14.08 -35.48 -15.03
C LEU A 323 14.47 -36.66 -14.12
N ASP A 324 14.06 -37.89 -14.46
CA ASP A 324 14.42 -39.08 -13.71
C ASP A 324 15.91 -39.44 -13.86
N GLU A 325 16.48 -39.22 -15.05
CA GLU A 325 17.90 -39.50 -15.33
C GLU A 325 18.80 -38.29 -14.96
N TYR A 326 18.28 -37.10 -15.19
CA TYR A 326 18.99 -35.84 -14.96
C TYR A 326 18.12 -34.91 -14.07
N PRO A 327 18.12 -35.13 -12.77
CA PRO A 327 17.33 -34.33 -11.82
C PRO A 327 17.73 -32.83 -11.86
N LEU A 328 16.75 -31.97 -11.61
CA LEU A 328 16.93 -30.51 -11.54
C LEU A 328 16.75 -30.05 -10.10
N PHE A 329 17.72 -29.31 -9.58
CA PHE A 329 17.60 -28.70 -8.24
C PHE A 329 16.95 -27.32 -8.35
N LEU A 330 15.88 -27.11 -7.58
CA LEU A 330 15.23 -25.81 -7.43
C LEU A 330 15.41 -25.36 -5.99
N VAL A 331 16.00 -24.19 -5.80
CA VAL A 331 16.31 -23.64 -4.48
C VAL A 331 15.73 -22.23 -4.40
N GLY A 332 14.84 -22.01 -3.42
CA GLY A 332 14.35 -20.70 -3.05
C GLY A 332 15.04 -20.22 -1.76
N ALA A 333 15.45 -18.96 -1.70
CA ALA A 333 16.12 -18.36 -0.57
C ALA A 333 15.53 -16.98 -0.21
#